data_7a5c596f307250696dd28cc1f5f3acca
#
_entry.id   7a5c596f307250696dd28cc1f5f3acca
#
_cell.length_a   1.000
_cell.length_b   1.000
_cell.length_c   1.000
_cell.angle_alpha   90.00
_cell.angle_beta   90.00
_cell.angle_gamma   90.00
#
_symmetry.space_group_name_H-M   'P 1'
#
loop_
_entity.id
_entity.type
_entity.pdbx_description
1 polymer ?
#
loop_
_entity_poly.entity_id
_entity_poly.type
_entity_poly.pdbx_seq_one_letter_code
_entity_poly.pdbx_strand_id
1 'polypeptide(L)'
;MDLEEVMGIQELEKRKDKFKIMITYVGGIAGQSVIKMIKKSKYKDRIEIIGTDCDKYAAGFEWVDKPYLVSKVPDCLYQYDEIIKKEKPDLILPTGEEDLVHLSKYENSYMCDKNLIELCQDKYDFYLHYKTFYGFQMPQTELSWEDLSLPMIQKPVIGRGSRGFELLENAGHIAAVENRPMTLYQEYLPGQEWTIDVLLTDTTKIIVPRKRVNVKGGNSTCGKIELNREIIAFLQMFFEDSGFRGPLCVQMKEDKDGVPKLTEINPRFGGGSIFTTIAGINFIDVILAE
;
A
#
# COMPACT_ATOMS: atom_id res chain seq x y z
N MET A 1 -16.00 -20.58 9.53
CA MET A 1 -15.11 -20.17 10.64
C MET A 1 -14.33 -21.40 11.02
N ASP A 2 -13.09 -21.47 10.52
CA ASP A 2 -12.24 -22.66 10.68
C ASP A 2 -11.63 -22.72 12.10
N LEU A 3 -11.27 -23.94 12.53
CA LEU A 3 -10.69 -24.19 13.86
C LEU A 3 -9.36 -23.44 14.07
N GLU A 4 -8.65 -23.04 12.99
CA GLU A 4 -7.40 -22.28 13.05
C GLU A 4 -7.63 -20.80 13.37
N GLU A 5 -8.69 -20.17 12.82
CA GLU A 5 -9.11 -18.80 13.21
C GLU A 5 -9.39 -18.71 14.74
N VAL A 6 -9.85 -19.80 15.32
CA VAL A 6 -10.16 -19.85 16.76
C VAL A 6 -8.88 -19.94 17.62
N MET A 7 -7.77 -20.46 17.10
CA MET A 7 -6.52 -20.65 17.87
C MET A 7 -5.78 -19.34 18.11
N GLY A 8 -5.58 -18.51 17.09
CA GLY A 8 -4.89 -17.21 17.24
C GLY A 8 -5.65 -16.26 18.20
N ILE A 9 -6.98 -16.25 18.11
CA ILE A 9 -7.86 -15.48 19.01
C ILE A 9 -7.73 -15.98 20.46
N GLN A 10 -7.74 -17.30 20.69
CA GLN A 10 -7.62 -17.87 22.03
C GLN A 10 -6.28 -17.58 22.68
N GLU A 11 -5.20 -17.52 21.88
CA GLU A 11 -3.88 -17.14 22.40
C GLU A 11 -3.83 -15.66 22.79
N LEU A 12 -4.38 -14.76 21.98
CA LEU A 12 -4.46 -13.35 22.28
C LEU A 12 -5.25 -13.09 23.57
N GLU A 13 -6.37 -13.78 23.76
CA GLU A 13 -7.23 -13.63 24.96
C GLU A 13 -6.57 -14.19 26.24
N LYS A 14 -5.76 -15.23 26.14
CA LYS A 14 -5.06 -15.87 27.27
C LYS A 14 -3.79 -15.14 27.70
N ARG A 15 -3.26 -14.24 26.88
CA ARG A 15 -2.02 -13.49 27.22
C ARG A 15 -2.24 -12.61 28.46
N LYS A 16 -1.27 -12.59 29.34
CA LYS A 16 -1.24 -11.67 30.48
C LYS A 16 -0.88 -10.24 30.06
N ASP A 17 0.08 -10.13 29.12
CA ASP A 17 0.56 -8.85 28.59
C ASP A 17 -0.16 -8.47 27.30
N LYS A 18 -0.20 -7.17 27.01
CA LYS A 18 -0.77 -6.65 25.77
C LYS A 18 0.06 -7.11 24.55
N PHE A 19 -0.63 -7.35 23.45
CA PHE A 19 -0.03 -7.62 22.14
C PHE A 19 0.56 -6.33 21.57
N LYS A 20 1.84 -6.31 21.28
CA LYS A 20 2.57 -5.11 20.85
C LYS A 20 2.61 -5.01 19.35
N ILE A 21 2.03 -3.96 18.80
CA ILE A 21 2.09 -3.64 17.37
C ILE A 21 2.95 -2.42 17.13
N MET A 22 4.03 -2.57 16.35
CA MET A 22 4.85 -1.44 15.91
C MET A 22 4.34 -0.93 14.56
N ILE A 23 4.14 0.38 14.46
CA ILE A 23 3.70 1.07 13.24
C ILE A 23 4.74 2.15 12.88
N THR A 24 5.17 2.20 11.63
CA THR A 24 6.05 3.25 11.13
C THR A 24 5.25 4.38 10.48
N TYR A 25 5.84 5.59 10.37
CA TYR A 25 5.23 6.77 9.75
C TYR A 25 3.83 7.10 10.30
N VAL A 26 3.70 7.15 11.63
CA VAL A 26 2.40 7.38 12.30
C VAL A 26 1.80 8.76 12.02
N GLY A 27 2.59 9.75 11.60
CA GLY A 27 2.10 11.05 11.12
C GLY A 27 1.56 11.01 9.70
N GLY A 28 1.95 10.00 8.91
CA GLY A 28 1.45 9.79 7.54
C GLY A 28 0.01 9.30 7.50
N ILE A 29 -0.66 9.50 6.35
CA ILE A 29 -2.09 9.12 6.19
C ILE A 29 -2.29 7.61 6.37
N ALA A 30 -1.34 6.78 5.90
CA ALA A 30 -1.41 5.33 6.05
C ALA A 30 -1.23 4.91 7.52
N GLY A 31 -0.23 5.44 8.22
CA GLY A 31 -0.01 5.17 9.64
C GLY A 31 -1.21 5.57 10.50
N GLN A 32 -1.78 6.77 10.27
CA GLN A 32 -3.00 7.20 10.94
C GLN A 32 -4.21 6.29 10.62
N SER A 33 -4.30 5.77 9.39
CA SER A 33 -5.34 4.83 9.00
C SER A 33 -5.22 3.53 9.80
N VAL A 34 -4.02 2.96 9.91
CA VAL A 34 -3.74 1.74 10.68
C VAL A 34 -4.07 1.95 12.17
N ILE A 35 -3.63 3.06 12.77
CA ILE A 35 -3.97 3.38 14.18
C ILE A 35 -5.49 3.43 14.39
N LYS A 36 -6.23 4.07 13.49
CA LYS A 36 -7.69 4.15 13.56
C LYS A 36 -8.35 2.78 13.40
N MET A 37 -7.80 1.90 12.57
CA MET A 37 -8.25 0.52 12.43
C MET A 37 -8.04 -0.27 13.73
N ILE A 38 -6.85 -0.14 14.36
CA ILE A 38 -6.58 -0.77 15.67
C ILE A 38 -7.57 -0.26 16.73
N LYS A 39 -7.80 1.06 16.80
CA LYS A 39 -8.76 1.65 17.75
C LYS A 39 -10.21 1.24 17.50
N LYS A 40 -10.54 0.75 16.32
CA LYS A 40 -11.85 0.18 15.97
C LYS A 40 -11.87 -1.35 16.04
N SER A 41 -10.74 -2.00 16.27
CA SER A 41 -10.64 -3.44 16.44
C SER A 41 -11.43 -3.89 17.69
N LYS A 42 -12.01 -5.07 17.61
CA LYS A 42 -12.60 -5.75 18.75
C LYS A 42 -11.56 -6.13 19.82
N TYR A 43 -10.27 -6.14 19.45
CA TYR A 43 -9.13 -6.44 20.33
C TYR A 43 -8.40 -5.20 20.85
N LYS A 44 -8.87 -3.98 20.58
CA LYS A 44 -8.19 -2.71 20.90
C LYS A 44 -7.64 -2.61 22.32
N ASP A 45 -8.36 -3.13 23.31
CA ASP A 45 -7.97 -3.07 24.72
C ASP A 45 -6.83 -4.04 25.07
N ARG A 46 -6.56 -4.99 24.19
CA ARG A 46 -5.48 -5.99 24.29
C ARG A 46 -4.22 -5.59 23.55
N ILE A 47 -4.23 -4.46 22.83
CA ILE A 47 -3.13 -4.01 21.98
C ILE A 47 -2.39 -2.84 22.64
N GLU A 48 -1.05 -2.86 22.56
CA GLU A 48 -0.17 -1.74 22.85
C GLU A 48 0.45 -1.28 21.52
N ILE A 49 0.29 0.00 21.18
CA ILE A 49 0.76 0.57 19.92
C ILE A 49 2.10 1.26 20.15
N ILE A 50 3.14 0.82 19.44
CA ILE A 50 4.45 1.46 19.34
C ILE A 50 4.46 2.23 18.01
N GLY A 51 4.61 3.55 18.06
CA GLY A 51 4.57 4.40 16.87
C GLY A 51 5.87 5.13 16.60
N THR A 52 6.33 5.14 15.35
CA THR A 52 7.53 5.88 14.95
C THR A 52 7.22 6.92 13.88
N ASP A 53 7.86 8.09 13.96
CA ASP A 53 7.82 9.13 12.91
C ASP A 53 9.06 10.03 13.01
N CYS A 54 9.41 10.68 11.91
CA CYS A 54 10.51 11.65 11.86
C CYS A 54 10.07 13.10 12.14
N ASP A 55 8.78 13.36 12.19
CA ASP A 55 8.24 14.67 12.55
C ASP A 55 7.78 14.65 14.01
N LYS A 56 8.42 15.47 14.85
CA LYS A 56 8.05 15.60 16.26
C LYS A 56 6.60 16.10 16.49
N TYR A 57 5.98 16.65 15.46
CA TYR A 57 4.58 17.10 15.47
C TYR A 57 3.63 16.13 14.80
N ALA A 58 4.08 14.90 14.51
CA ALA A 58 3.24 13.87 13.92
C ALA A 58 2.00 13.62 14.78
N ALA A 59 0.82 13.87 14.21
CA ALA A 59 -0.46 13.71 14.93
C ALA A 59 -0.67 12.29 15.46
N GLY A 60 -0.07 11.30 14.81
CA GLY A 60 -0.15 9.90 15.24
C GLY A 60 0.48 9.65 16.62
N PHE A 61 1.41 10.48 17.07
CA PHE A 61 2.00 10.33 18.40
C PHE A 61 0.99 10.48 19.55
N GLU A 62 -0.05 11.28 19.36
CA GLU A 62 -1.14 11.43 20.33
C GLU A 62 -2.05 10.19 20.43
N TRP A 63 -1.90 9.24 19.51
CA TRP A 63 -2.80 8.09 19.40
C TRP A 63 -2.12 6.75 19.68
N VAL A 64 -0.81 6.75 19.90
CA VAL A 64 -0.03 5.55 20.22
C VAL A 64 0.34 5.50 21.71
N ASP A 65 0.60 4.30 22.21
CA ASP A 65 0.98 4.13 23.63
C ASP A 65 2.44 4.48 23.87
N LYS A 66 3.30 4.18 22.89
CA LYS A 66 4.76 4.43 22.95
C LYS A 66 5.25 5.16 21.69
N PRO A 67 5.34 6.49 21.72
CA PRO A 67 5.88 7.27 20.61
C PRO A 67 7.41 7.25 20.58
N TYR A 68 7.98 7.11 19.37
CA TYR A 68 9.42 7.20 19.10
C TYR A 68 9.69 8.18 17.97
N LEU A 69 10.36 9.28 18.28
CA LEU A 69 10.90 10.17 17.28
C LEU A 69 12.16 9.53 16.68
N VAL A 70 12.19 9.38 15.36
CA VAL A 70 13.31 8.82 14.62
C VAL A 70 13.81 9.82 13.58
N SER A 71 14.99 9.58 13.01
CA SER A 71 15.53 10.36 11.90
C SER A 71 14.72 10.11 10.60
N LYS A 72 15.03 10.86 9.55
CA LYS A 72 14.56 10.53 8.19
C LYS A 72 15.35 9.35 7.63
N VAL A 73 14.75 8.63 6.66
CA VAL A 73 15.46 7.61 5.90
C VAL A 73 16.66 8.24 5.19
N PRO A 74 17.85 7.59 5.18
CA PRO A 74 18.09 6.20 5.65
C PRO A 74 18.43 6.07 7.13
N ASP A 75 18.71 7.15 7.85
CA ASP A 75 19.26 7.11 9.22
C ASP A 75 18.31 6.47 10.24
N CYS A 76 16.99 6.50 10.00
CA CYS A 76 16.00 5.87 10.88
C CYS A 76 16.07 4.34 10.86
N LEU A 77 16.63 3.72 9.83
CA LEU A 77 16.63 2.25 9.68
C LEU A 77 17.37 1.58 10.85
N TYR A 78 18.52 2.13 11.27
CA TYR A 78 19.22 1.67 12.46
C TYR A 78 18.41 1.89 13.74
N GLN A 79 17.71 3.03 13.85
CA GLN A 79 16.88 3.33 15.00
C GLN A 79 15.68 2.38 15.12
N TYR A 80 15.12 1.91 14.01
CA TYR A 80 14.10 0.86 14.03
C TYR A 80 14.65 -0.44 14.64
N ASP A 81 15.87 -0.87 14.25
CA ASP A 81 16.49 -2.07 14.81
C ASP A 81 16.64 -1.98 16.33
N GLU A 82 17.05 -0.80 16.85
CA GLU A 82 17.18 -0.56 18.30
C GLU A 82 15.81 -0.57 19.00
N ILE A 83 14.78 0.03 18.39
CA ILE A 83 13.42 0.06 18.95
C ILE A 83 12.84 -1.37 18.97
N ILE A 84 12.99 -2.13 17.89
CA ILE A 84 12.52 -3.52 17.79
C ILE A 84 13.21 -4.38 18.87
N LYS A 85 14.53 -4.25 19.03
CA LYS A 85 15.29 -4.99 20.06
C LYS A 85 14.83 -4.64 21.47
N LYS A 86 14.53 -3.36 21.73
CA LYS A 86 14.09 -2.86 23.04
C LYS A 86 12.66 -3.27 23.36
N GLU A 87 11.74 -2.98 22.46
CA GLU A 87 10.29 -3.12 22.69
C GLU A 87 9.78 -4.54 22.42
N LYS A 88 10.46 -5.28 21.55
CA LYS A 88 10.10 -6.64 21.12
C LYS A 88 8.63 -6.70 20.68
N PRO A 89 8.26 -5.96 19.62
CA PRO A 89 6.90 -6.01 19.10
C PRO A 89 6.53 -7.43 18.67
N ASP A 90 5.29 -7.81 18.89
CA ASP A 90 4.76 -9.09 18.41
C ASP A 90 4.47 -9.01 16.91
N LEU A 91 4.12 -7.80 16.42
CA LEU A 91 3.79 -7.55 15.03
C LEU A 91 4.36 -6.20 14.58
N ILE A 92 4.91 -6.14 13.37
CA ILE A 92 5.37 -4.91 12.74
C ILE A 92 4.50 -4.65 11.51
N LEU A 93 3.88 -3.47 11.46
CA LEU A 93 3.06 -2.99 10.34
C LEU A 93 3.72 -1.76 9.71
N PRO A 94 4.60 -1.93 8.72
CA PRO A 94 5.18 -0.81 8.00
C PRO A 94 4.13 -0.06 7.19
N THR A 95 4.15 1.26 7.23
CA THR A 95 3.21 2.10 6.46
C THR A 95 3.91 3.09 5.52
N GLY A 96 5.24 3.21 5.62
CA GLY A 96 6.08 3.90 4.64
C GLY A 96 6.40 3.02 3.43
N GLU A 97 7.05 3.57 2.42
CA GLU A 97 7.58 2.82 1.28
C GLU A 97 9.09 2.62 1.40
N GLU A 98 9.75 3.55 2.08
CA GLU A 98 11.20 3.62 2.15
C GLU A 98 11.80 2.64 3.16
N ASP A 99 11.02 2.17 4.10
CA ASP A 99 11.44 1.25 5.17
C ASP A 99 11.03 -0.21 4.92
N LEU A 100 10.19 -0.47 3.91
CA LEU A 100 9.67 -1.81 3.62
C LEU A 100 10.79 -2.84 3.43
N VAL A 101 11.75 -2.55 2.54
CA VAL A 101 12.87 -3.46 2.24
C VAL A 101 13.68 -3.75 3.51
N HIS A 102 13.92 -2.75 4.36
CA HIS A 102 14.66 -2.94 5.61
C HIS A 102 13.88 -3.79 6.62
N LEU A 103 12.59 -3.52 6.76
CA LEU A 103 11.74 -4.22 7.75
C LEU A 103 11.32 -5.61 7.30
N SER A 104 11.39 -5.94 6.00
CA SER A 104 11.10 -7.30 5.51
C SER A 104 12.03 -8.39 6.02
N LYS A 105 13.17 -8.04 6.65
CA LYS A 105 14.08 -8.98 7.29
C LYS A 105 13.55 -9.56 8.61
N TYR A 106 12.54 -8.93 9.21
CA TYR A 106 11.93 -9.40 10.46
C TYR A 106 10.74 -10.31 10.17
N GLU A 107 10.76 -11.51 10.72
CA GLU A 107 9.71 -12.52 10.53
C GLU A 107 8.32 -12.07 11.00
N ASN A 108 8.28 -11.20 12.02
CA ASN A 108 7.06 -10.60 12.54
C ASN A 108 6.62 -9.31 11.78
N SER A 109 7.23 -8.99 10.66
CA SER A 109 6.75 -7.95 9.75
C SER A 109 5.67 -8.52 8.84
N TYR A 110 4.44 -7.99 8.95
CA TYR A 110 3.31 -8.47 8.15
C TYR A 110 3.24 -7.74 6.80
N MET A 111 3.91 -8.32 5.81
CA MET A 111 4.11 -7.71 4.49
C MET A 111 4.61 -8.74 3.47
N CYS A 112 4.75 -8.34 2.22
CA CYS A 112 5.39 -9.14 1.17
C CYS A 112 6.87 -9.37 1.45
N ASP A 113 7.44 -10.37 0.78
CA ASP A 113 8.89 -10.55 0.76
C ASP A 113 9.63 -9.41 0.04
N LYS A 114 10.96 -9.34 0.28
CA LYS A 114 11.82 -8.30 -0.26
C LYS A 114 11.75 -8.17 -1.78
N ASN A 115 11.73 -9.29 -2.52
CA ASN A 115 11.81 -9.26 -3.97
C ASN A 115 10.55 -8.65 -4.59
N LEU A 116 9.38 -8.98 -4.03
CA LEU A 116 8.11 -8.40 -4.45
C LEU A 116 8.00 -6.91 -4.07
N ILE A 117 8.56 -6.52 -2.92
CA ILE A 117 8.62 -5.10 -2.53
C ILE A 117 9.46 -4.32 -3.54
N GLU A 118 10.67 -4.79 -3.85
CA GLU A 118 11.58 -4.16 -4.81
C GLU A 118 10.95 -4.10 -6.21
N LEU A 119 10.31 -5.17 -6.66
CA LEU A 119 9.58 -5.21 -7.93
C LEU A 119 8.46 -4.16 -7.98
N CYS A 120 7.68 -4.00 -6.92
CA CYS A 120 6.62 -2.99 -6.86
C CYS A 120 7.14 -1.56 -6.83
N GLN A 121 8.35 -1.32 -6.34
CA GLN A 121 8.96 0.01 -6.29
C GLN A 121 9.44 0.50 -7.66
N ASP A 122 9.83 -0.41 -8.56
CA ASP A 122 10.19 -0.10 -9.94
C ASP A 122 9.01 -0.33 -10.88
N LYS A 123 8.38 0.75 -11.34
CA LYS A 123 7.16 0.69 -12.16
C LYS A 123 7.40 0.10 -13.54
N TYR A 124 8.62 0.21 -14.08
CA TYR A 124 8.92 -0.34 -15.38
C TYR A 124 9.22 -1.84 -15.28
N ASP A 125 10.01 -2.26 -14.31
CA ASP A 125 10.27 -3.68 -14.06
C ASP A 125 8.97 -4.41 -13.68
N PHE A 126 8.10 -3.79 -12.88
CA PHE A 126 6.77 -4.31 -12.59
C PHE A 126 5.95 -4.55 -13.87
N TYR A 127 5.90 -3.57 -14.76
CA TYR A 127 5.22 -3.71 -16.05
C TYR A 127 5.83 -4.83 -16.90
N LEU A 128 7.16 -4.86 -17.05
CA LEU A 128 7.85 -5.90 -17.82
C LEU A 128 7.59 -7.31 -17.30
N HIS A 129 7.56 -7.45 -15.96
CA HIS A 129 7.33 -8.74 -15.30
C HIS A 129 5.94 -9.30 -15.62
N TYR A 130 4.92 -8.45 -15.58
CA TYR A 130 3.53 -8.89 -15.69
C TYR A 130 2.90 -8.72 -17.08
N LYS A 131 3.47 -7.91 -17.98
CA LYS A 131 2.87 -7.60 -19.29
C LYS A 131 2.60 -8.82 -20.17
N THR A 132 3.38 -9.87 -20.06
CA THR A 132 3.21 -11.09 -20.88
C THR A 132 1.89 -11.80 -20.57
N PHE A 133 1.48 -11.81 -19.31
CA PHE A 133 0.26 -12.49 -18.86
C PHE A 133 -0.93 -11.56 -18.71
N TYR A 134 -0.68 -10.31 -18.33
CA TYR A 134 -1.72 -9.35 -17.96
C TYR A 134 -1.66 -8.04 -18.75
N GLY A 135 -0.95 -8.00 -19.88
CA GLY A 135 -0.74 -6.78 -20.65
C GLY A 135 -2.03 -6.08 -21.08
N PHE A 136 -3.11 -6.83 -21.28
CA PHE A 136 -4.43 -6.26 -21.60
C PHE A 136 -5.01 -5.44 -20.43
N GLN A 137 -4.75 -5.84 -19.19
CA GLN A 137 -5.18 -5.14 -17.97
C GLN A 137 -4.10 -4.22 -17.40
N MET A 138 -3.05 -3.93 -18.16
CA MET A 138 -2.01 -2.96 -17.78
C MET A 138 -1.94 -1.85 -18.82
N PRO A 139 -1.68 -0.60 -18.42
CA PRO A 139 -1.43 0.47 -19.39
C PRO A 139 -0.10 0.20 -20.10
N GLN A 140 -0.06 0.39 -21.42
CA GLN A 140 1.19 0.30 -22.18
C GLN A 140 2.21 1.25 -21.55
N THR A 141 3.43 0.76 -21.29
CA THR A 141 4.47 1.49 -20.55
C THR A 141 5.81 1.29 -21.24
N GLU A 142 6.48 2.39 -21.57
CA GLU A 142 7.74 2.39 -22.35
C GLU A 142 8.75 3.37 -21.74
N LEU A 143 10.03 3.18 -22.07
CA LEU A 143 11.08 4.12 -21.69
C LEU A 143 11.30 5.23 -22.73
N SER A 144 10.76 5.06 -23.96
CA SER A 144 10.72 6.10 -25.00
C SER A 144 9.29 6.54 -25.24
N TRP A 145 9.09 7.83 -25.37
CA TRP A 145 7.79 8.41 -25.74
C TRP A 145 7.39 8.09 -27.18
N GLU A 146 8.37 7.79 -28.05
CA GLU A 146 8.16 7.50 -29.49
C GLU A 146 7.32 6.24 -29.71
N ASP A 147 7.30 5.32 -28.73
CA ASP A 147 6.59 4.06 -28.79
C ASP A 147 5.12 4.18 -28.35
N LEU A 148 4.66 5.40 -28.00
CA LEU A 148 3.31 5.67 -27.52
C LEU A 148 2.62 6.77 -28.32
N SER A 149 1.28 6.78 -28.25
CA SER A 149 0.45 7.81 -28.86
C SER A 149 0.02 8.85 -27.83
N LEU A 150 -0.11 10.11 -28.25
CA LEU A 150 -0.69 11.20 -27.44
C LEU A 150 -2.21 11.02 -27.30
N PRO A 151 -2.80 11.41 -26.17
CA PRO A 151 -2.13 11.85 -24.96
C PRO A 151 -1.48 10.68 -24.21
N MET A 152 -0.35 10.95 -23.54
CA MET A 152 0.34 9.99 -22.67
C MET A 152 0.75 10.65 -21.36
N ILE A 153 1.16 9.87 -20.37
CA ILE A 153 1.72 10.38 -19.13
C ILE A 153 3.21 10.11 -19.06
N GLN A 154 3.93 11.02 -18.42
CA GLN A 154 5.32 10.84 -18.03
C GLN A 154 5.40 10.81 -16.50
N LYS A 155 6.14 9.86 -15.95
CA LYS A 155 6.35 9.73 -14.51
C LYS A 155 7.71 9.10 -14.21
N PRO A 156 8.28 9.32 -12.99
CA PRO A 156 9.49 8.62 -12.59
C PRO A 156 9.27 7.10 -12.53
N VAL A 157 10.29 6.33 -12.92
CA VAL A 157 10.34 4.87 -12.75
C VAL A 157 10.17 4.52 -11.27
N ILE A 158 10.98 5.15 -10.41
CA ILE A 158 10.88 5.04 -8.96
C ILE A 158 10.37 6.37 -8.42
N GLY A 159 9.26 6.35 -7.69
CA GLY A 159 8.67 7.57 -7.13
C GLY A 159 7.28 7.34 -6.54
N ARG A 160 6.80 8.32 -5.77
CA ARG A 160 5.55 8.24 -5.00
C ARG A 160 4.78 9.56 -4.98
N GLY A 161 3.51 9.48 -4.60
CA GLY A 161 2.69 10.66 -4.34
C GLY A 161 2.49 11.56 -5.55
N SER A 162 2.46 11.00 -6.75
CA SER A 162 2.31 11.71 -8.03
C SER A 162 3.37 12.79 -8.29
N ARG A 163 4.51 12.74 -7.61
CA ARG A 163 5.62 13.68 -7.85
C ARG A 163 6.26 13.35 -9.20
N GLY A 164 6.46 14.37 -10.02
CA GLY A 164 7.02 14.23 -11.37
C GLY A 164 6.08 13.58 -12.39
N PHE A 165 4.79 13.45 -12.06
CA PHE A 165 3.74 13.06 -13.00
C PHE A 165 3.37 14.25 -13.90
N GLU A 166 3.37 14.04 -15.21
CA GLU A 166 2.93 15.04 -16.19
C GLU A 166 2.08 14.41 -17.29
N LEU A 167 1.03 15.10 -17.69
CA LEU A 167 0.22 14.74 -18.84
C LEU A 167 0.78 15.43 -20.09
N LEU A 168 1.13 14.63 -21.09
CA LEU A 168 1.67 15.07 -22.37
C LEU A 168 0.60 14.98 -23.43
N GLU A 169 0.12 16.13 -23.91
CA GLU A 169 -0.97 16.23 -24.88
C GLU A 169 -0.52 16.63 -26.28
N ASN A 170 0.71 17.14 -26.38
CA ASN A 170 1.27 17.65 -27.64
C ASN A 170 2.80 17.63 -27.63
N ALA A 171 3.41 17.88 -28.79
CA ALA A 171 4.86 17.87 -28.95
C ALA A 171 5.59 18.92 -28.07
N GLY A 172 4.96 20.04 -27.74
CA GLY A 172 5.54 21.05 -26.85
C GLY A 172 5.67 20.53 -25.41
N HIS A 173 4.71 19.75 -24.94
CA HIS A 173 4.80 19.10 -23.62
C HIS A 173 5.93 18.05 -23.60
N ILE A 174 6.10 17.28 -24.68
CA ILE A 174 7.19 16.31 -24.80
C ILE A 174 8.54 17.03 -24.70
N ALA A 175 8.76 18.07 -25.50
CA ALA A 175 10.02 18.81 -25.52
C ALA A 175 10.41 19.39 -24.15
N ALA A 176 9.44 19.66 -23.29
CA ALA A 176 9.68 20.18 -21.95
C ALA A 176 10.19 19.11 -20.95
N VAL A 177 10.01 17.82 -21.26
CA VAL A 177 10.30 16.71 -20.34
C VAL A 177 11.24 15.63 -20.91
N GLU A 178 11.54 15.67 -22.21
CA GLU A 178 12.20 14.64 -22.99
C GLU A 178 13.52 14.10 -22.39
N ASN A 179 14.25 14.94 -21.68
CA ASN A 179 15.58 14.60 -21.15
C ASN A 179 15.59 14.31 -19.64
N ARG A 180 14.46 13.99 -19.03
CA ARG A 180 14.42 13.67 -17.60
C ARG A 180 14.92 12.24 -17.37
N PRO A 181 15.98 12.05 -16.56
CA PRO A 181 16.51 10.70 -16.30
C PRO A 181 15.52 9.88 -15.44
N MET A 182 15.63 8.56 -15.55
CA MET A 182 14.85 7.61 -14.76
C MET A 182 13.33 7.83 -14.84
N THR A 183 12.84 8.12 -16.02
CA THR A 183 11.42 8.33 -16.30
C THR A 183 10.89 7.29 -17.28
N LEU A 184 9.60 7.02 -17.16
CA LEU A 184 8.83 6.20 -18.10
C LEU A 184 7.68 7.00 -18.69
N TYR A 185 7.22 6.55 -19.83
CA TYR A 185 6.03 7.03 -20.51
C TYR A 185 4.98 5.95 -20.48
N GLN A 186 3.72 6.34 -20.30
CA GLN A 186 2.64 5.39 -20.13
C GLN A 186 1.36 5.88 -20.83
N GLU A 187 0.59 4.95 -21.34
CA GLU A 187 -0.75 5.18 -21.88
C GLU A 187 -1.57 6.05 -20.94
N TYR A 188 -2.21 7.10 -21.48
CA TYR A 188 -3.13 7.92 -20.70
C TYR A 188 -4.48 7.21 -20.51
N LEU A 189 -4.88 7.10 -19.27
CA LEU A 189 -6.15 6.50 -18.87
C LEU A 189 -7.11 7.63 -18.44
N PRO A 190 -8.14 7.98 -19.24
CA PRO A 190 -9.02 9.11 -18.93
C PRO A 190 -10.13 8.80 -17.92
N GLY A 191 -10.42 7.52 -17.68
CA GLY A 191 -11.58 7.08 -16.92
C GLY A 191 -11.45 7.16 -15.40
N GLN A 192 -12.34 6.45 -14.71
CA GLN A 192 -12.43 6.43 -13.25
C GLN A 192 -11.17 5.87 -12.61
N GLU A 193 -10.67 6.53 -11.60
CA GLU A 193 -9.54 6.07 -10.79
C GLU A 193 -10.05 5.34 -9.54
N TRP A 194 -9.41 4.19 -9.26
CA TRP A 194 -9.73 3.30 -8.16
C TRP A 194 -8.52 3.10 -7.25
N THR A 195 -8.77 3.03 -5.96
CA THR A 195 -7.84 2.45 -4.99
C THR A 195 -8.52 1.22 -4.41
N ILE A 196 -7.82 0.10 -4.42
CA ILE A 196 -8.31 -1.16 -3.91
C ILE A 196 -7.53 -1.50 -2.66
N ASP A 197 -8.21 -1.59 -1.53
CA ASP A 197 -7.62 -2.10 -0.30
C ASP A 197 -7.65 -3.63 -0.38
N VAL A 198 -6.47 -4.25 -0.30
CA VAL A 198 -6.32 -5.70 -0.40
C VAL A 198 -5.63 -6.22 0.85
N LEU A 199 -6.10 -7.35 1.36
CA LEU A 199 -5.41 -8.13 2.37
C LEU A 199 -5.33 -9.59 1.89
N LEU A 200 -4.10 -10.09 1.81
CA LEU A 200 -3.82 -11.47 1.45
C LEU A 200 -3.20 -12.17 2.66
N THR A 201 -3.88 -13.18 3.14
CA THR A 201 -3.45 -14.04 4.22
C THR A 201 -3.25 -15.46 3.71
N ASP A 202 -2.83 -16.39 4.54
CA ASP A 202 -2.66 -17.78 4.12
C ASP A 202 -4.02 -18.44 3.79
N THR A 203 -5.10 -17.94 4.41
CA THR A 203 -6.45 -18.52 4.28
C THR A 203 -7.46 -17.63 3.57
N THR A 204 -7.17 -16.31 3.45
CA THR A 204 -8.18 -15.33 3.04
C THR A 204 -7.63 -14.32 2.04
N LYS A 205 -8.43 -14.02 1.02
CA LYS A 205 -8.19 -12.91 0.06
C LYS A 205 -9.32 -11.89 0.19
N ILE A 206 -9.04 -10.72 0.72
CA ILE A 206 -10.00 -9.62 0.83
C ILE A 206 -9.64 -8.55 -0.18
N ILE A 207 -10.57 -8.18 -1.05
CA ILE A 207 -10.39 -7.19 -2.11
C ILE A 207 -11.55 -6.20 -2.05
N VAL A 208 -11.26 -4.95 -1.70
CA VAL A 208 -12.29 -3.91 -1.50
C VAL A 208 -12.02 -2.70 -2.39
N PRO A 209 -12.64 -2.64 -3.58
CA PRO A 209 -12.51 -1.50 -4.48
C PRO A 209 -13.18 -0.25 -3.92
N ARG A 210 -12.52 0.89 -4.12
CA ARG A 210 -12.98 2.21 -3.73
C ARG A 210 -12.72 3.22 -4.83
N LYS A 211 -13.78 3.85 -5.34
CA LYS A 211 -13.66 4.99 -6.27
C LYS A 211 -12.98 6.17 -5.59
N ARG A 212 -12.05 6.80 -6.29
CA ARG A 212 -11.47 8.08 -5.89
C ARG A 212 -12.37 9.20 -6.42
N VAL A 213 -13.12 9.84 -5.52
CA VAL A 213 -14.06 10.91 -5.88
C VAL A 213 -13.35 12.26 -5.95
N ASN A 214 -12.42 12.50 -5.02
CA ASN A 214 -11.61 13.70 -5.00
C ASN A 214 -10.16 13.34 -4.64
N VAL A 215 -9.21 13.88 -5.40
CA VAL A 215 -7.78 13.63 -5.24
C VAL A 215 -7.05 14.95 -5.06
N LYS A 216 -6.20 15.06 -4.05
CA LYS A 216 -5.35 16.23 -3.80
C LYS A 216 -3.93 15.74 -3.49
N GLY A 217 -2.96 16.19 -4.31
CA GLY A 217 -1.55 15.81 -4.14
C GLY A 217 -1.33 14.29 -4.14
N GLY A 218 -1.99 13.56 -5.07
CA GLY A 218 -1.90 12.11 -5.17
C GLY A 218 -2.71 11.33 -4.12
N ASN A 219 -3.25 11.99 -3.09
CA ASN A 219 -4.02 11.33 -2.04
C ASN A 219 -5.53 11.47 -2.29
N SER A 220 -6.28 10.39 -2.07
CA SER A 220 -7.74 10.44 -2.11
C SER A 220 -8.27 11.11 -0.84
N THR A 221 -8.86 12.28 -0.98
CA THR A 221 -9.48 13.03 0.13
C THR A 221 -10.96 12.68 0.30
N CYS A 222 -11.57 12.12 -0.74
CA CYS A 222 -12.93 11.60 -0.70
C CYS A 222 -13.01 10.35 -1.59
N GLY A 223 -13.66 9.31 -1.11
CA GLY A 223 -13.81 8.06 -1.83
C GLY A 223 -15.15 7.39 -1.50
N LYS A 224 -15.58 6.49 -2.39
CA LYS A 224 -16.79 5.69 -2.22
C LYS A 224 -16.43 4.23 -2.42
N ILE A 225 -16.71 3.37 -1.44
CA ILE A 225 -16.61 1.93 -1.64
C ILE A 225 -17.71 1.52 -2.60
N GLU A 226 -17.31 0.81 -3.66
CA GLU A 226 -18.22 0.30 -4.67
C GLU A 226 -17.64 -0.99 -5.24
N LEU A 227 -18.40 -2.07 -5.14
CA LEU A 227 -17.99 -3.39 -5.63
C LEU A 227 -17.98 -3.42 -7.16
N ASN A 228 -16.81 -3.22 -7.75
CA ASN A 228 -16.60 -3.42 -9.19
C ASN A 228 -16.19 -4.88 -9.42
N ARG A 229 -17.06 -5.65 -10.11
CA ARG A 229 -16.86 -7.09 -10.31
C ARG A 229 -15.68 -7.40 -11.22
N GLU A 230 -15.38 -6.55 -12.20
CA GLU A 230 -14.24 -6.74 -13.11
C GLU A 230 -12.91 -6.56 -12.37
N ILE A 231 -12.81 -5.51 -11.56
CA ILE A 231 -11.64 -5.29 -10.69
C ILE A 231 -11.44 -6.46 -9.73
N ILE A 232 -12.51 -6.91 -9.06
CA ILE A 232 -12.43 -8.01 -8.10
C ILE A 232 -12.01 -9.31 -8.80
N ALA A 233 -12.63 -9.67 -9.92
CA ALA A 233 -12.29 -10.88 -10.65
C ALA A 233 -10.86 -10.87 -11.19
N PHE A 234 -10.43 -9.73 -11.75
CA PHE A 234 -9.05 -9.58 -12.21
C PHE A 234 -8.05 -9.74 -11.07
N LEU A 235 -8.24 -9.06 -9.93
CA LEU A 235 -7.30 -9.13 -8.82
C LEU A 235 -7.34 -10.49 -8.10
N GLN A 236 -8.47 -11.18 -8.08
CA GLN A 236 -8.53 -12.57 -7.59
C GLN A 236 -7.63 -13.48 -8.42
N MET A 237 -7.72 -13.37 -9.75
CA MET A 237 -6.86 -14.12 -10.68
C MET A 237 -5.39 -13.70 -10.56
N PHE A 238 -5.11 -12.39 -10.52
CA PHE A 238 -3.75 -11.85 -10.44
C PHE A 238 -3.01 -12.32 -9.18
N PHE A 239 -3.71 -12.40 -8.05
CA PHE A 239 -3.11 -12.81 -6.78
C PHE A 239 -3.18 -14.32 -6.52
N GLU A 240 -3.62 -15.17 -7.46
CA GLU A 240 -3.78 -16.62 -7.21
C GLU A 240 -2.46 -17.27 -6.84
N ASP A 241 -1.44 -17.13 -7.69
CA ASP A 241 -0.12 -17.73 -7.50
C ASP A 241 1.00 -16.65 -7.51
N SER A 242 0.67 -15.44 -7.12
CA SER A 242 1.57 -14.29 -7.26
C SER A 242 2.67 -14.21 -6.19
N GLY A 243 2.53 -14.94 -5.09
CA GLY A 243 3.41 -14.84 -3.92
C GLY A 243 3.19 -13.58 -3.05
N PHE A 244 2.26 -12.70 -3.43
CA PHE A 244 1.91 -11.55 -2.58
C PHE A 244 1.26 -11.98 -1.28
N ARG A 245 1.62 -11.28 -0.19
CA ARG A 245 1.09 -11.47 1.15
C ARG A 245 0.93 -10.14 1.87
N GLY A 246 0.06 -10.11 2.87
CA GLY A 246 -0.14 -8.94 3.72
C GLY A 246 -1.04 -7.86 3.09
N PRO A 247 -1.03 -6.65 3.65
CA PRO A 247 -1.82 -5.55 3.16
C PRO A 247 -1.22 -4.94 1.90
N LEU A 248 -2.06 -4.68 0.90
CA LEU A 248 -1.67 -4.03 -0.34
C LEU A 248 -2.61 -2.87 -0.63
N CYS A 249 -2.07 -1.80 -1.17
CA CYS A 249 -2.82 -0.67 -1.73
C CYS A 249 -2.65 -0.70 -3.25
N VAL A 250 -3.61 -1.29 -3.94
CA VAL A 250 -3.62 -1.42 -5.40
C VAL A 250 -4.28 -0.20 -6.02
N GLN A 251 -3.71 0.30 -7.11
CA GLN A 251 -4.28 1.39 -7.89
C GLN A 251 -4.63 0.89 -9.29
N MET A 252 -5.84 1.20 -9.72
CA MET A 252 -6.33 0.93 -11.07
C MET A 252 -7.01 2.18 -11.64
N LYS A 253 -6.98 2.31 -12.95
CA LYS A 253 -7.67 3.39 -13.64
C LYS A 253 -8.26 2.87 -14.92
N GLU A 254 -9.47 3.34 -15.26
CA GLU A 254 -10.16 2.94 -16.47
C GLU A 254 -9.57 3.65 -17.70
N ASP A 255 -9.43 2.90 -18.78
CA ASP A 255 -9.09 3.44 -20.08
C ASP A 255 -10.29 4.18 -20.74
N LYS A 256 -10.14 4.57 -21.99
CA LYS A 256 -11.19 5.27 -22.78
C LYS A 256 -12.44 4.44 -23.00
N ASP A 257 -12.33 3.12 -22.93
CA ASP A 257 -13.42 2.16 -23.14
C ASP A 257 -14.04 1.70 -21.81
N GLY A 258 -13.55 2.26 -20.67
CA GLY A 258 -14.03 1.93 -19.32
C GLY A 258 -13.41 0.67 -18.73
N VAL A 259 -12.36 0.11 -19.36
CA VAL A 259 -11.68 -1.10 -18.87
C VAL A 259 -10.70 -0.72 -17.78
N PRO A 260 -10.81 -1.30 -16.55
CA PRO A 260 -9.88 -1.02 -15.47
C PRO A 260 -8.50 -1.62 -15.76
N LYS A 261 -7.45 -0.79 -15.71
CA LYS A 261 -6.06 -1.19 -15.88
C LYS A 261 -5.27 -1.02 -14.58
N LEU A 262 -4.44 -2.00 -14.26
CA LEU A 262 -3.56 -2.00 -13.09
C LEU A 262 -2.39 -1.02 -13.31
N THR A 263 -2.31 0.02 -12.50
CA THR A 263 -1.30 1.07 -12.64
C THR A 263 -0.17 0.98 -11.62
N GLU A 264 -0.45 0.44 -10.42
CA GLU A 264 0.50 0.37 -9.32
C GLU A 264 0.03 -0.58 -8.21
N ILE A 265 0.96 -1.29 -7.59
CA ILE A 265 0.75 -2.00 -6.32
C ILE A 265 1.72 -1.44 -5.29
N ASN A 266 1.19 -0.95 -4.18
CA ASN A 266 1.99 -0.56 -3.02
C ASN A 266 1.85 -1.66 -1.95
N PRO A 267 2.92 -2.41 -1.63
CA PRO A 267 2.85 -3.57 -0.73
C PRO A 267 2.80 -3.14 0.75
N ARG A 268 1.81 -2.35 1.09
CA ARG A 268 1.52 -1.79 2.41
C ARG A 268 0.08 -1.30 2.50
N PHE A 269 -0.35 -0.94 3.70
CA PHE A 269 -1.64 -0.26 3.89
C PHE A 269 -1.74 1.04 3.09
N GLY A 270 -2.89 1.28 2.49
CA GLY A 270 -3.23 2.54 1.87
C GLY A 270 -3.70 3.58 2.90
N GLY A 271 -3.58 4.87 2.57
CA GLY A 271 -4.09 5.95 3.42
C GLY A 271 -5.61 5.90 3.64
N GLY A 272 -6.33 5.23 2.75
CA GLY A 272 -7.77 5.06 2.82
C GLY A 272 -8.24 3.72 3.38
N SER A 273 -7.38 2.84 3.89
CA SER A 273 -7.77 1.50 4.37
C SER A 273 -8.78 1.55 5.53
N ILE A 274 -8.84 2.66 6.26
CA ILE A 274 -9.89 2.89 7.29
C ILE A 274 -11.31 2.85 6.70
N PHE A 275 -11.50 3.19 5.41
CA PHE A 275 -12.82 3.11 4.79
C PHE A 275 -13.34 1.67 4.75
N THR A 276 -12.46 0.70 4.49
CA THR A 276 -12.79 -0.73 4.52
C THR A 276 -13.25 -1.17 5.90
N THR A 277 -12.59 -0.68 6.96
CA THR A 277 -13.02 -0.93 8.34
C THR A 277 -14.40 -0.31 8.65
N ILE A 278 -14.63 0.93 8.18
CA ILE A 278 -15.94 1.60 8.38
C ILE A 278 -17.05 0.85 7.62
N ALA A 279 -16.73 0.23 6.50
CA ALA A 279 -17.66 -0.60 5.74
C ALA A 279 -17.91 -2.01 6.33
N GLY A 280 -17.23 -2.35 7.44
CA GLY A 280 -17.51 -3.56 8.21
C GLY A 280 -16.39 -4.62 8.19
N ILE A 281 -15.27 -4.40 7.47
CA ILE A 281 -14.16 -5.34 7.41
C ILE A 281 -12.92 -4.70 8.02
N ASN A 282 -12.54 -5.08 9.23
CA ASN A 282 -11.33 -4.60 9.89
C ASN A 282 -10.16 -5.55 9.60
N PHE A 283 -9.20 -5.10 8.78
CA PHE A 283 -8.02 -5.89 8.44
C PHE A 283 -7.18 -6.27 9.66
N ILE A 284 -7.14 -5.42 10.69
CA ILE A 284 -6.43 -5.75 11.93
C ILE A 284 -7.07 -6.96 12.63
N ASP A 285 -8.41 -7.04 12.65
CA ASP A 285 -9.10 -8.17 13.25
C ASP A 285 -8.83 -9.48 12.49
N VAL A 286 -8.69 -9.40 11.17
CA VAL A 286 -8.35 -10.55 10.32
C VAL A 286 -6.91 -10.99 10.57
N ILE A 287 -5.96 -10.06 10.59
CA ILE A 287 -4.53 -10.35 10.84
C ILE A 287 -4.31 -10.97 12.22
N LEU A 288 -5.03 -10.51 13.24
CA LEU A 288 -4.90 -11.04 14.59
C LEU A 288 -5.64 -12.37 14.80
N ALA A 289 -6.45 -12.78 13.84
CA ALA A 289 -7.16 -14.06 13.87
C ALA A 289 -6.36 -15.20 13.21
N GLU A 290 -5.33 -14.90 12.44
CA GLU A 290 -4.35 -15.86 11.90
C GLU A 290 -3.36 -16.31 12.98
#